data_e430c86db891230f7637a08faffa9e7b
#
_entry.id   e430c86db891230f7637a08faffa9e7b
#
_cell.length_a   1.000
_cell.length_b   1.000
_cell.length_c   1.000
_cell.angle_alpha   90.00
_cell.angle_beta   90.00
_cell.angle_gamma   90.00
#
_symmetry.space_group_name_H-M   'P 1'
#
loop_
_entity.id
_entity.type
_entity.pdbx_description
1 polymer ?
#
loop_
_entity_poly.entity_id
_entity_poly.type
_entity_poly.pdbx_seq_one_letter_code
_entity_poly.pdbx_strand_id
1 'polypeptide(L)' 'MQLQSLVLLTALAAGLASCSREVEYTDQQRACIAERYTSYDARQLSQCVDVCRSCMRGNNVTCNTSCRLRGAS' A
#
# COMPACT_ATOMS: atom_id res chain seq x y z
N MET A 1 -36.72 -3.60 -13.71
CA MET A 1 -35.61 -3.78 -14.66
C MET A 1 -34.59 -2.67 -14.59
N GLN A 2 -34.99 -1.41 -14.51
CA GLN A 2 -34.05 -0.29 -14.37
C GLN A 2 -33.27 -0.33 -13.07
N LEU A 3 -33.90 -0.80 -11.99
CA LEU A 3 -33.26 -0.94 -10.69
C LEU A 3 -32.09 -1.93 -10.72
N GLN A 4 -32.21 -3.00 -11.49
CA GLN A 4 -31.13 -3.99 -11.61
C GLN A 4 -29.91 -3.41 -12.33
N SER A 5 -30.12 -2.58 -13.33
CA SER A 5 -29.02 -1.91 -14.04
C SER A 5 -28.26 -0.94 -13.13
N LEU A 6 -28.97 -0.22 -12.29
CA LEU A 6 -28.36 0.69 -11.33
C LEU A 6 -27.53 -0.05 -10.28
N VAL A 7 -28.04 -1.18 -9.80
CA VAL A 7 -27.31 -2.02 -8.85
C VAL A 7 -26.03 -2.56 -9.45
N LEU A 8 -26.08 -3.01 -10.69
CA LEU A 8 -24.89 -3.50 -11.40
C LEU A 8 -23.84 -2.41 -11.59
N LEU A 9 -24.24 -1.21 -11.91
CA LEU A 9 -23.32 -0.07 -12.05
C LEU A 9 -22.67 0.26 -10.70
N THR A 10 -23.41 0.21 -9.62
CA THR A 10 -22.88 0.45 -8.28
C THR A 10 -21.85 -0.60 -7.90
N ALA A 11 -22.12 -1.86 -8.22
CA ALA A 11 -21.19 -2.95 -7.95
C ALA A 11 -19.86 -2.80 -8.71
N LEU A 12 -19.93 -2.35 -9.96
CA LEU A 12 -18.73 -2.09 -10.77
C LEU A 12 -17.92 -0.94 -10.19
N ALA A 13 -18.57 0.12 -9.75
CA ALA A 13 -17.88 1.25 -9.10
C ALA A 13 -17.18 0.81 -7.82
N ALA A 14 -17.82 -0.02 -7.02
CA ALA A 14 -17.22 -0.57 -5.81
C ALA A 14 -16.02 -1.47 -6.13
N GLY A 15 -16.11 -2.27 -7.20
CA GLY A 15 -15.00 -3.09 -7.65
C GLY A 15 -13.78 -2.26 -8.08
N LEU A 16 -14.01 -1.16 -8.78
CA LEU A 16 -12.93 -0.25 -9.18
C LEU A 16 -12.29 0.43 -7.97
N ALA A 17 -13.09 0.81 -6.97
CA ALA A 17 -12.58 1.42 -5.75
C ALA A 17 -11.70 0.46 -4.95
N SER A 18 -11.99 -0.86 -4.97
CA SER A 18 -11.19 -1.85 -4.27
C SER A 18 -9.84 -2.12 -4.94
N CYS A 19 -9.62 -1.63 -6.16
CA CYS A 19 -8.33 -1.70 -6.85
C CYS A 19 -7.37 -0.59 -6.44
N SER A 20 -7.73 0.28 -5.51
CA SER A 20 -6.83 1.32 -5.02
C SER A 20 -5.62 0.68 -4.31
N ARG A 21 -4.47 1.31 -4.46
CA ARG A 21 -3.15 0.75 -4.15
C ARG A 21 -2.75 0.87 -2.69
N GLU A 22 -3.63 0.56 -1.78
CA GLU A 22 -3.26 0.57 -0.37
C GLU A 22 -2.54 -0.73 -0.03
N VAL A 23 -1.38 -0.59 0.59
CA VAL A 23 -0.62 -1.74 1.07
C VAL A 23 -1.17 -2.12 2.43
N GLU A 24 -1.66 -3.35 2.55
CA GLU A 24 -2.09 -3.86 3.84
C GLU A 24 -0.88 -4.42 4.59
N TYR A 25 -0.64 -3.87 5.77
CA TYR A 25 0.41 -4.35 6.66
C TYR A 25 -0.19 -5.26 7.71
N THR A 26 0.56 -6.29 8.10
CA THR A 26 0.21 -7.10 9.26
C THR A 26 0.39 -6.29 10.54
N ASP A 27 -0.18 -6.76 11.65
CA ASP A 27 -0.02 -6.08 12.93
C ASP A 27 1.45 -6.00 13.36
N GLN A 28 2.22 -7.05 13.08
CA GLN A 28 3.66 -7.06 13.36
C GLN A 28 4.40 -6.04 12.51
N GLN A 29 4.05 -5.91 11.25
CA GLN A 29 4.65 -4.92 10.36
C GLN A 29 4.32 -3.50 10.81
N ARG A 30 3.08 -3.25 11.21
CA ARG A 30 2.67 -1.95 11.73
C ARG A 30 3.41 -1.58 13.01
N ALA A 31 3.59 -2.53 13.91
CA ALA A 31 4.36 -2.32 15.12
C ALA A 31 5.82 -1.98 14.81
N CYS A 32 6.43 -2.71 13.88
CA CYS A 32 7.79 -2.45 13.42
C CYS A 32 7.92 -1.05 12.83
N ILE A 33 6.98 -0.63 12.00
CA ILE A 33 6.98 0.71 11.40
C ILE A 33 6.86 1.78 12.48
N ALA A 34 5.97 1.58 13.45
CA ALA A 34 5.74 2.53 14.53
C ALA A 34 6.96 2.71 15.44
N GLU A 35 7.76 1.66 15.61
CA GLU A 35 9.00 1.75 16.37
C GLU A 35 10.07 2.56 15.65
N ARG A 36 10.07 2.53 14.31
CA ARG A 36 11.09 3.20 13.50
C ARG A 36 10.71 4.63 13.15
N TYR A 37 9.43 4.89 12.94
CA TYR A 37 8.94 6.19 12.48
C TYR A 37 7.73 6.63 13.29
N THR A 38 7.78 7.86 13.78
CA THR A 38 6.61 8.49 14.41
C THR A 38 5.57 8.88 13.37
N SER A 39 6.05 9.31 12.19
CA SER A 39 5.21 9.68 11.05
C SER A 39 5.80 9.08 9.80
N TYR A 40 5.45 7.84 9.52
CA TYR A 40 5.95 7.14 8.34
C TYR A 40 5.29 7.70 7.08
N ASP A 41 6.12 8.08 6.11
CA ASP A 41 5.67 8.55 4.81
C ASP A 41 6.16 7.58 3.72
N ALA A 42 5.24 6.78 3.20
CA ALA A 42 5.55 5.80 2.16
C ALA A 42 5.92 6.43 0.82
N ARG A 43 5.66 7.72 0.64
CA ARG A 43 6.06 8.45 -0.57
C ARG A 43 7.54 8.81 -0.57
N GLN A 44 8.17 8.83 0.58
CA GLN A 44 9.59 9.06 0.67
C GLN A 44 10.34 7.75 0.41
N LEU A 45 11.11 7.71 -0.64
CA LEU A 45 11.80 6.50 -1.08
C LEU A 45 12.68 5.93 0.03
N SER A 46 13.43 6.77 0.72
CA SER A 46 14.32 6.34 1.79
C SER A 46 13.56 5.65 2.92
N GLN A 47 12.43 6.19 3.34
CA GLN A 47 11.60 5.59 4.38
C GLN A 47 10.94 4.29 3.92
N CYS A 48 10.39 4.31 2.70
CA CYS A 48 9.76 3.13 2.13
C CYS A 48 10.74 1.96 2.02
N VAL A 49 11.94 2.21 1.52
CA VAL A 49 12.99 1.19 1.37
C VAL A 49 13.42 0.68 2.74
N ASP A 50 13.61 1.58 3.71
CA ASP A 50 14.02 1.19 5.06
C ASP A 50 12.99 0.26 5.72
N VAL A 51 11.72 0.62 5.67
CA VAL A 51 10.63 -0.21 6.20
C VAL A 51 10.54 -1.55 5.47
N CYS A 52 10.67 -1.53 4.15
CA CYS A 52 10.67 -2.75 3.34
C CYS A 52 11.78 -3.72 3.75
N ARG A 53 12.98 -3.20 3.98
CA ARG A 53 14.12 -4.01 4.40
C ARG A 53 14.00 -4.49 5.84
N SER A 54 13.63 -3.60 6.74
CA SER A 54 13.67 -3.86 8.18
C SER A 54 12.44 -4.59 8.69
N CYS A 55 11.26 -4.23 8.19
CA CYS A 55 10.00 -4.76 8.68
C CYS A 55 9.44 -5.88 7.80
N MET A 56 9.79 -5.91 6.52
CA MET A 56 9.28 -6.88 5.56
C MET A 56 10.34 -7.83 5.02
N ARG A 57 11.57 -7.72 5.52
CA ARG A 57 12.72 -8.56 5.13
C ARG A 57 13.03 -8.54 3.65
N GLY A 58 12.76 -7.44 2.98
CA GLY A 58 13.10 -7.28 1.58
C GLY A 58 14.58 -6.96 1.39
N ASN A 59 15.05 -7.07 0.16
CA ASN A 59 16.40 -6.62 -0.20
C ASN A 59 16.36 -5.23 -0.83
N ASN A 60 17.53 -4.59 -0.96
CA ASN A 60 17.65 -3.23 -1.48
C ASN A 60 17.01 -3.07 -2.86
N VAL A 61 17.32 -3.97 -3.78
CA VAL A 61 16.87 -3.87 -5.17
C VAL A 61 15.36 -4.02 -5.27
N THR A 62 14.83 -5.05 -4.63
CA THR A 62 13.38 -5.32 -4.64
C THR A 62 12.62 -4.20 -3.93
N CYS A 63 13.10 -3.74 -2.79
CA CYS A 63 12.46 -2.65 -2.04
C CYS A 63 12.47 -1.34 -2.81
N ASN A 64 13.59 -1.01 -3.45
CA ASN A 64 13.71 0.19 -4.26
C ASN A 64 12.71 0.17 -5.41
N THR A 65 12.65 -0.93 -6.14
CA THR A 65 11.74 -1.09 -7.27
C THR A 65 10.28 -1.01 -6.83
N SER A 66 9.90 -1.78 -5.80
CA SER A 66 8.51 -1.81 -5.36
C SER A 66 8.06 -0.47 -4.78
N CYS A 67 8.93 0.22 -4.05
CA CYS A 67 8.61 1.55 -3.51
C CYS A 67 8.40 2.57 -4.64
N ARG A 68 9.23 2.55 -5.67
CA ARG A 68 9.07 3.44 -6.82
C ARG A 68 7.79 3.16 -7.59
N LEU A 69 7.43 1.89 -7.75
CA LEU A 69 6.18 1.50 -8.40
C LEU A 69 4.96 1.98 -7.63
N ARG A 70 5.07 2.16 -6.32
CA ARG A 70 4.02 2.71 -5.47
C ARG A 70 4.00 4.24 -5.44
N GLY A 71 4.90 4.89 -6.13
CA GLY A 71 4.96 6.34 -6.22
C GLY A 71 5.95 7.01 -5.28
N ALA A 72 6.82 6.27 -4.61
CA ALA A 72 7.86 6.84 -3.77
C ALA A 72 8.99 7.45 -4.63
N SER A 73 9.55 8.52 -4.15
CA SER A 73 10.62 9.22 -4.86
C SER A 73 11.63 9.89 -3.91
#